data_a896889ddf1eb337c72384151c7aa575
#
_entry.id   a896889ddf1eb337c72384151c7aa575
#
_cell.length_a   1.000
_cell.length_b   1.000
_cell.length_c   1.000
_cell.angle_alpha   90.00
_cell.angle_beta   90.00
_cell.angle_gamma   90.00
#
_symmetry.space_group_name_H-M   'P 1'
#
loop_
_entity.id
_entity.type
_entity.pdbx_description
1 polymer ?
#
loop_
_entity_poly.entity_id
_entity_poly.type
_entity_poly.pdbx_seq_one_letter_code
_entity_poly.pdbx_strand_id
1 'polypeptide(L)'
;MQITIRDIINHLSQIIHDCSASGNKTGYFAALYKRMTAAVLENITAGNFEDADRMERLDIVFAQRYLKAYSAYFSNNPCSHSWRNVFDASKDHSLIVLQHLILGINTHINLDLAIAAAEVAPGDAIHALRNDFYKINSLISSLIDDIQECLSEVWLPMRILTKIANGHQIPVLNFSID
;
A
#
# COMPACT_ATOMS: atom_id res chain seq x y z
N MET A 1 6.73 -9.97 22.61
CA MET A 1 7.71 -9.63 21.58
C MET A 1 7.10 -8.53 20.73
N GLN A 2 7.78 -7.40 20.55
CA GLN A 2 7.27 -6.28 19.77
C GLN A 2 7.42 -6.64 18.28
N ILE A 3 6.35 -6.42 17.50
CA ILE A 3 6.36 -6.69 16.06
C ILE A 3 7.25 -5.65 15.36
N THR A 4 8.02 -6.05 14.37
CA THR A 4 8.92 -5.21 13.60
C THR A 4 8.45 -5.08 12.16
N ILE A 5 8.98 -4.08 11.41
CA ILE A 5 8.73 -3.95 9.96
C ILE A 5 9.19 -5.22 9.21
N ARG A 6 10.27 -5.87 9.66
CA ARG A 6 10.72 -7.14 9.06
C ARG A 6 9.71 -8.27 9.23
N ASP A 7 9.04 -8.34 10.37
CA ASP A 7 7.96 -9.31 10.59
C ASP A 7 6.76 -9.03 9.68
N ILE A 8 6.44 -7.76 9.43
CA ILE A 8 5.41 -7.36 8.45
C ILE A 8 5.79 -7.84 7.04
N ILE A 9 7.04 -7.59 6.61
CA ILE A 9 7.54 -8.02 5.29
C ILE A 9 7.46 -9.55 5.15
N ASN A 10 7.78 -10.29 6.20
CA ASN A 10 7.67 -11.76 6.23
C ASN A 10 6.21 -12.22 6.12
N HIS A 11 5.28 -11.60 6.85
CA HIS A 11 3.85 -11.90 6.73
C HIS A 11 3.32 -11.61 5.32
N LEU A 12 3.68 -10.47 4.74
CA LEU A 12 3.30 -10.14 3.36
C LEU A 12 3.87 -11.16 2.36
N SER A 13 5.11 -11.63 2.58
CA SER A 13 5.73 -12.67 1.74
C SER A 13 4.96 -13.98 1.81
N GLN A 14 4.47 -14.37 2.99
CA GLN A 14 3.64 -15.56 3.15
C GLN A 14 2.30 -15.41 2.42
N ILE A 15 1.62 -14.26 2.57
CA ILE A 15 0.37 -13.97 1.84
C ILE A 15 0.58 -14.07 0.32
N ILE A 16 1.67 -13.50 -0.20
CA ILE A 16 2.00 -13.55 -1.63
C ILE A 16 2.20 -14.99 -2.09
N HIS A 17 2.95 -15.78 -1.32
CA HIS A 17 3.20 -17.20 -1.62
C HIS A 17 1.88 -17.99 -1.70
N ASP A 18 1.02 -17.86 -0.69
CA ASP A 18 -0.25 -18.59 -0.60
C ASP A 18 -1.23 -18.15 -1.70
N CYS A 19 -1.27 -16.85 -2.00
CA CYS A 19 -2.07 -16.32 -3.10
C CYS A 19 -1.57 -16.80 -4.46
N SER A 20 -0.26 -16.86 -4.67
CA SER A 20 0.33 -17.38 -5.91
C SER A 20 -0.01 -18.86 -6.12
N ALA A 21 0.08 -19.66 -5.07
CA ALA A 21 -0.23 -21.09 -5.10
C ALA A 21 -1.72 -21.36 -5.39
N SER A 22 -2.62 -20.48 -4.91
CA SER A 22 -4.08 -20.63 -5.07
C SER A 22 -4.68 -19.82 -6.23
N GLY A 23 -3.88 -19.01 -6.93
CA GLY A 23 -4.37 -18.07 -7.95
C GLY A 23 -5.23 -16.93 -7.39
N ASN A 24 -5.11 -16.63 -6.09
CA ASN A 24 -5.90 -15.59 -5.45
C ASN A 24 -5.34 -14.19 -5.77
N LYS A 25 -6.17 -13.34 -6.34
CA LYS A 25 -5.78 -12.01 -6.82
C LYS A 25 -5.49 -10.99 -5.71
N THR A 26 -5.83 -11.28 -4.45
CA THR A 26 -5.43 -10.42 -3.31
C THR A 26 -3.93 -10.34 -3.14
N GLY A 27 -3.18 -11.31 -3.68
CA GLY A 27 -1.72 -11.30 -3.72
C GLY A 27 -1.10 -10.12 -4.46
N TYR A 28 -1.81 -9.52 -5.43
CA TYR A 28 -1.30 -8.35 -6.16
C TYR A 28 -1.08 -7.15 -5.23
N PHE A 29 -2.08 -6.83 -4.41
CA PHE A 29 -1.93 -5.75 -3.44
C PHE A 29 -0.88 -6.07 -2.38
N ALA A 30 -0.84 -7.30 -1.87
CA ALA A 30 0.18 -7.73 -0.91
C ALA A 30 1.61 -7.59 -1.47
N ALA A 31 1.82 -7.88 -2.76
CA ALA A 31 3.12 -7.74 -3.41
C ALA A 31 3.55 -6.27 -3.54
N LEU A 32 2.64 -5.40 -3.97
CA LEU A 32 2.86 -3.97 -4.03
C LEU A 32 3.18 -3.41 -2.63
N TYR A 33 2.36 -3.78 -1.64
CA TYR A 33 2.51 -3.29 -0.28
C TYR A 33 3.82 -3.77 0.37
N LYS A 34 4.23 -5.02 0.13
CA LYS A 34 5.55 -5.50 0.57
C LYS A 34 6.68 -4.64 0.04
N ARG A 35 6.63 -4.26 -1.25
CA ARG A 35 7.66 -3.41 -1.87
C ARG A 35 7.69 -2.03 -1.22
N MET A 36 6.50 -1.44 -0.95
CA MET A 36 6.37 -0.18 -0.20
C MET A 36 6.99 -0.27 1.19
N THR A 37 6.59 -1.26 1.97
CA THR A 37 7.09 -1.48 3.34
C THR A 37 8.62 -1.68 3.35
N ALA A 38 9.18 -2.38 2.37
CA ALA A 38 10.63 -2.53 2.23
C ALA A 38 11.32 -1.19 1.95
N ALA A 39 10.78 -0.37 1.04
CA ALA A 39 11.30 0.96 0.76
C ALA A 39 11.23 1.91 1.98
N VAL A 40 10.16 1.83 2.76
CA VAL A 40 10.04 2.57 4.03
C VAL A 40 11.14 2.14 5.00
N LEU A 41 11.36 0.84 5.18
CA LEU A 41 12.43 0.31 6.05
C LEU A 41 13.82 0.78 5.60
N GLU A 42 14.10 0.77 4.30
CA GLU A 42 15.35 1.29 3.74
C GLU A 42 15.55 2.78 4.07
N ASN A 43 14.50 3.58 3.92
CA ASN A 43 14.56 5.02 4.22
C ASN A 43 14.66 5.31 5.73
N ILE A 44 14.04 4.50 6.60
CA ILE A 44 14.25 4.56 8.05
C ILE A 44 15.72 4.27 8.37
N THR A 45 16.27 3.20 7.81
CA THR A 45 17.66 2.78 8.04
C THR A 45 18.67 3.81 7.53
N ALA A 46 18.36 4.48 6.42
CA ALA A 46 19.19 5.54 5.85
C ALA A 46 19.06 6.89 6.58
N GLY A 47 18.19 7.01 7.59
CA GLY A 47 17.97 8.27 8.33
C GLY A 47 17.29 9.36 7.51
N ASN A 48 16.49 8.99 6.51
CA ASN A 48 15.83 9.95 5.61
C ASN A 48 14.56 10.58 6.22
N PHE A 49 14.04 10.07 7.32
CA PHE A 49 12.89 10.64 8.02
C PHE A 49 13.33 11.59 9.16
N GLU A 50 12.48 12.55 9.50
CA GLU A 50 12.71 13.46 10.62
C GLU A 50 12.64 12.75 11.96
N ASP A 51 11.74 11.76 12.07
CA ASP A 51 11.57 10.92 13.25
C ASP A 51 11.40 9.46 12.82
N ALA A 52 12.52 8.76 12.75
CA ALA A 52 12.58 7.38 12.31
C ALA A 52 11.74 6.44 13.19
N ASP A 53 11.77 6.63 14.51
CA ASP A 53 11.03 5.80 15.47
C ASP A 53 9.50 5.99 15.31
N ARG A 54 9.07 7.23 15.06
CA ARG A 54 7.67 7.53 14.79
C ARG A 54 7.21 6.93 13.47
N MET A 55 8.05 7.01 12.44
CA MET A 55 7.74 6.42 11.14
C MET A 55 7.72 4.90 11.19
N GLU A 56 8.60 4.25 11.95
CA GLU A 56 8.54 2.82 12.19
C GLU A 56 7.23 2.41 12.87
N ARG A 57 6.83 3.14 13.93
CA ARG A 57 5.55 2.88 14.60
C ARG A 57 4.36 3.08 13.66
N LEU A 58 4.38 4.13 12.85
CA LEU A 58 3.32 4.40 11.88
C LEU A 58 3.19 3.27 10.86
N ASP A 59 4.30 2.85 10.26
CA ASP A 59 4.28 1.76 9.27
C ASP A 59 3.80 0.45 9.88
N ILE A 60 4.21 0.12 11.11
CA ILE A 60 3.76 -1.09 11.81
C ILE A 60 2.25 -1.03 12.09
N VAL A 61 1.73 0.06 12.66
CA VAL A 61 0.30 0.21 12.95
C VAL A 61 -0.52 0.15 11.66
N PHE A 62 -0.06 0.86 10.64
CA PHE A 62 -0.69 0.91 9.32
C PHE A 62 -0.76 -0.49 8.68
N ALA A 63 0.36 -1.23 8.67
CA ALA A 63 0.42 -2.57 8.12
C ALA A 63 -0.45 -3.57 8.89
N GLN A 64 -0.47 -3.50 10.21
CA GLN A 64 -1.29 -4.36 11.04
C GLN A 64 -2.78 -4.26 10.72
N ARG A 65 -3.27 -3.09 10.27
CA ARG A 65 -4.68 -2.91 9.89
C ARG A 65 -5.04 -3.78 8.70
N TYR A 66 -4.22 -3.76 7.66
CA TYR A 66 -4.37 -4.65 6.50
C TYR A 66 -4.28 -6.12 6.89
N LEU A 67 -3.23 -6.50 7.62
CA LEU A 67 -3.01 -7.90 8.01
C LEU A 67 -4.14 -8.45 8.89
N LYS A 68 -4.69 -7.63 9.81
CA LYS A 68 -5.86 -7.99 10.61
C LYS A 68 -7.11 -8.16 9.74
N ALA A 69 -7.35 -7.24 8.80
CA ALA A 69 -8.49 -7.34 7.88
C ALA A 69 -8.38 -8.58 6.99
N TYR A 70 -7.19 -8.88 6.45
CA TYR A 70 -6.91 -10.06 5.66
C TYR A 70 -7.17 -11.34 6.46
N SER A 71 -6.55 -11.47 7.62
CA SER A 71 -6.74 -12.64 8.49
C SER A 71 -8.20 -12.82 8.89
N ALA A 72 -8.90 -11.75 9.27
CA ALA A 72 -10.30 -11.81 9.65
C ALA A 72 -11.18 -12.32 8.50
N TYR A 73 -11.01 -11.77 7.29
CA TYR A 73 -11.78 -12.15 6.13
C TYR A 73 -11.61 -13.64 5.76
N PHE A 74 -10.36 -14.11 5.67
CA PHE A 74 -10.07 -15.51 5.30
C PHE A 74 -10.34 -16.52 6.43
N SER A 75 -10.55 -16.05 7.66
CA SER A 75 -11.05 -16.85 8.79
C SER A 75 -12.57 -16.71 9.00
N ASN A 76 -13.30 -16.13 8.05
CA ASN A 76 -14.75 -15.86 8.15
C ASN A 76 -15.15 -15.00 9.36
N ASN A 77 -14.26 -14.16 9.84
CA ASN A 77 -14.52 -13.18 10.89
C ASN A 77 -14.91 -11.80 10.29
N PRO A 78 -15.59 -10.94 11.05
CA PRO A 78 -15.91 -9.59 10.60
C PRO A 78 -14.65 -8.76 10.31
N CYS A 79 -14.64 -8.08 9.17
CA CYS A 79 -13.67 -7.03 8.83
C CYS A 79 -14.42 -5.78 8.35
N SER A 80 -13.71 -4.66 8.12
CA SER A 80 -14.34 -3.44 7.60
C SER A 80 -15.02 -3.68 6.26
N HIS A 81 -16.10 -2.94 5.98
CA HIS A 81 -16.81 -3.03 4.69
C HIS A 81 -15.89 -2.75 3.51
N SER A 82 -14.99 -1.76 3.65
CA SER A 82 -14.03 -1.40 2.59
C SER A 82 -13.12 -2.58 2.26
N TRP A 83 -12.51 -3.23 3.26
CA TRP A 83 -11.67 -4.40 3.03
C TRP A 83 -12.46 -5.60 2.52
N ARG A 84 -13.69 -5.81 3.02
CA ARG A 84 -14.56 -6.87 2.51
C ARG A 84 -14.79 -6.72 1.00
N ASN A 85 -15.10 -5.51 0.54
CA ASN A 85 -15.32 -5.24 -0.89
C ASN A 85 -14.06 -5.54 -1.72
N VAL A 86 -12.86 -5.19 -1.22
CA VAL A 86 -11.59 -5.50 -1.88
C VAL A 86 -11.38 -7.01 -2.00
N PHE A 87 -11.61 -7.74 -0.93
CA PHE A 87 -11.40 -9.19 -0.92
C PHE A 87 -12.49 -9.93 -1.71
N ASP A 88 -13.73 -9.47 -1.70
CA ASP A 88 -14.80 -10.04 -2.53
C ASP A 88 -14.53 -9.79 -4.03
N ALA A 89 -14.02 -8.61 -4.39
CA ALA A 89 -13.61 -8.30 -5.76
C ALA A 89 -12.50 -9.23 -6.28
N SER A 90 -11.67 -9.81 -5.40
CA SER A 90 -10.63 -10.76 -5.82
C SER A 90 -11.18 -12.04 -6.47
N LYS A 91 -12.45 -12.34 -6.26
CA LYS A 91 -13.17 -13.48 -6.84
C LYS A 91 -13.73 -13.18 -8.23
N ASP A 92 -13.77 -11.91 -8.63
CA ASP A 92 -14.26 -11.50 -9.94
C ASP A 92 -13.14 -11.66 -10.98
N HIS A 93 -13.33 -12.61 -11.88
CA HIS A 93 -12.38 -12.91 -12.95
C HIS A 93 -12.40 -11.89 -14.10
N SER A 94 -13.40 -11.01 -14.16
CA SER A 94 -13.47 -9.96 -15.17
C SER A 94 -12.58 -8.76 -14.86
N LEU A 95 -12.19 -8.60 -13.59
CA LEU A 95 -11.33 -7.50 -13.17
C LEU A 95 -9.86 -7.74 -13.54
N ILE A 96 -9.23 -6.72 -14.09
CA ILE A 96 -7.80 -6.71 -14.41
C ILE A 96 -6.94 -6.42 -13.17
N VAL A 97 -5.66 -6.74 -13.23
CA VAL A 97 -4.70 -6.54 -12.12
C VAL A 97 -4.74 -5.12 -11.58
N LEU A 98 -4.76 -4.12 -12.47
CA LEU A 98 -4.79 -2.71 -12.06
C LEU A 98 -6.01 -2.36 -11.20
N GLN A 99 -7.18 -2.92 -11.51
CA GLN A 99 -8.39 -2.68 -10.72
C GLN A 99 -8.26 -3.27 -9.30
N HIS A 100 -7.67 -4.46 -9.17
CA HIS A 100 -7.39 -5.04 -7.84
C HIS A 100 -6.41 -4.19 -7.04
N LEU A 101 -5.35 -3.68 -7.67
CA LEU A 101 -4.39 -2.78 -7.04
C LEU A 101 -5.04 -1.48 -6.56
N ILE A 102 -5.82 -0.81 -7.43
CA ILE A 102 -6.50 0.45 -7.10
C ILE A 102 -7.48 0.26 -5.93
N LEU A 103 -8.26 -0.82 -5.92
CA LEU A 103 -9.19 -1.10 -4.81
C LEU A 103 -8.45 -1.26 -3.48
N GLY A 104 -7.34 -2.01 -3.46
CA GLY A 104 -6.52 -2.20 -2.28
C GLY A 104 -5.87 -0.90 -1.81
N ILE A 105 -5.22 -0.17 -2.73
CA ILE A 105 -4.57 1.12 -2.45
C ILE A 105 -5.59 2.11 -1.88
N ASN A 106 -6.74 2.27 -2.56
CA ASN A 106 -7.77 3.21 -2.13
C ASN A 106 -8.27 2.91 -0.71
N THR A 107 -8.53 1.64 -0.39
CA THR A 107 -8.97 1.25 0.95
C THR A 107 -7.89 1.50 1.99
N HIS A 108 -6.64 1.11 1.68
CA HIS A 108 -5.53 1.22 2.61
C HIS A 108 -5.20 2.68 2.92
N ILE A 109 -5.09 3.53 1.89
CA ILE A 109 -4.77 4.95 2.07
C ILE A 109 -5.92 5.73 2.73
N ASN A 110 -7.16 5.58 2.25
CA ASN A 110 -8.25 6.41 2.75
C ASN A 110 -8.85 5.95 4.09
N LEU A 111 -8.68 4.69 4.45
CA LEU A 111 -9.18 4.17 5.73
C LEU A 111 -8.07 3.93 6.74
N ASP A 112 -7.11 3.08 6.38
CA ASP A 112 -6.14 2.59 7.37
C ASP A 112 -5.09 3.63 7.72
N LEU A 113 -4.61 4.42 6.75
CA LEU A 113 -3.59 5.44 6.99
C LEU A 113 -4.12 6.54 7.92
N ALA A 114 -5.34 7.02 7.71
CA ALA A 114 -5.95 8.04 8.55
C ALA A 114 -6.05 7.58 10.02
N ILE A 115 -6.47 6.33 10.23
CA ILE A 115 -6.59 5.76 11.58
C ILE A 115 -5.21 5.54 12.20
N ALA A 116 -4.25 5.00 11.45
CA ALA A 116 -2.88 4.77 11.93
C ALA A 116 -2.19 6.10 12.31
N ALA A 117 -2.34 7.13 11.48
CA ALA A 117 -1.78 8.45 11.76
C ALA A 117 -2.37 9.06 13.04
N ALA A 118 -3.70 8.98 13.23
CA ALA A 118 -4.36 9.47 14.43
C ALA A 118 -3.97 8.68 15.70
N GLU A 119 -3.70 7.38 15.58
CA GLU A 119 -3.24 6.53 16.68
C GLU A 119 -1.80 6.85 17.10
N VAL A 120 -0.90 7.04 16.12
CA VAL A 120 0.53 7.27 16.37
C VAL A 120 0.84 8.71 16.77
N ALA A 121 0.08 9.67 16.25
CA ALA A 121 0.24 11.09 16.49
C ALA A 121 -1.13 11.75 16.77
N PRO A 122 -1.71 11.56 17.96
CA PRO A 122 -3.03 12.05 18.30
C PRO A 122 -3.07 13.58 18.47
N GLY A 123 -4.22 14.19 18.15
CA GLY A 123 -4.45 15.63 18.27
C GLY A 123 -3.45 16.46 17.46
N ASP A 124 -2.93 17.52 18.03
CA ASP A 124 -2.00 18.44 17.37
C ASP A 124 -0.66 17.79 16.98
N ALA A 125 -0.30 16.65 17.59
CA ALA A 125 0.90 15.90 17.23
C ALA A 125 0.90 15.41 15.78
N ILE A 126 -0.27 15.32 15.13
CA ILE A 126 -0.40 14.92 13.72
C ILE A 126 0.36 15.87 12.79
N HIS A 127 0.46 17.15 13.13
CA HIS A 127 1.18 18.13 12.33
C HIS A 127 2.69 17.81 12.21
N ALA A 128 3.26 17.11 13.19
CA ALA A 128 4.65 16.68 13.16
C ALA A 128 4.93 15.57 12.12
N LEU A 129 3.89 14.89 11.60
CA LEU A 129 4.03 13.90 10.54
C LEU A 129 4.22 14.52 9.15
N ARG A 130 3.93 15.81 8.98
CA ARG A 130 3.76 16.46 7.66
C ARG A 130 4.95 16.22 6.71
N ASN A 131 6.15 16.51 7.16
CA ASN A 131 7.35 16.39 6.32
C ASN A 131 7.68 14.94 5.97
N ASP A 132 7.48 14.04 6.92
CA ASP A 132 7.68 12.62 6.69
C ASP A 132 6.62 12.04 5.74
N PHE A 133 5.37 12.54 5.78
CA PHE A 133 4.35 12.21 4.79
C PHE A 133 4.73 12.64 3.37
N TYR A 134 5.34 13.81 3.19
CA TYR A 134 5.84 14.22 1.86
C TYR A 134 6.90 13.25 1.34
N LYS A 135 7.78 12.75 2.20
CA LYS A 135 8.78 11.75 1.81
C LYS A 135 8.13 10.42 1.43
N ILE A 136 7.14 9.96 2.20
CA ILE A 136 6.34 8.77 1.85
C ILE A 136 5.63 8.96 0.50
N ASN A 137 5.01 10.11 0.24
CA ASN A 137 4.37 10.38 -1.04
C ASN A 137 5.36 10.33 -2.21
N SER A 138 6.58 10.84 -2.02
CA SER A 138 7.64 10.74 -3.03
C SER A 138 8.07 9.30 -3.28
N LEU A 139 8.16 8.47 -2.23
CA LEU A 139 8.42 7.04 -2.34
C LEU A 139 7.30 6.31 -3.10
N ILE A 140 6.04 6.61 -2.77
CA ILE A 140 4.88 6.05 -3.47
C ILE A 140 4.94 6.40 -4.96
N SER A 141 5.22 7.67 -5.29
CA SER A 141 5.31 8.11 -6.68
C SER A 141 6.39 7.36 -7.46
N SER A 142 7.59 7.24 -6.90
CA SER A 142 8.68 6.51 -7.55
C SER A 142 8.36 5.04 -7.80
N LEU A 143 7.68 4.38 -6.84
CA LEU A 143 7.27 2.98 -6.98
C LEU A 143 6.11 2.79 -7.97
N ILE A 144 5.22 3.78 -8.10
CA ILE A 144 4.16 3.75 -9.12
C ILE A 144 4.78 3.83 -10.51
N ASP A 145 5.76 4.70 -10.71
CA ASP A 145 6.48 4.83 -11.97
C ASP A 145 7.17 3.51 -12.35
N ASP A 146 7.87 2.88 -11.42
CA ASP A 146 8.49 1.56 -11.62
C ASP A 146 7.46 0.47 -12.00
N ILE A 147 6.29 0.46 -11.33
CA ILE A 147 5.22 -0.50 -11.62
C ILE A 147 4.61 -0.25 -12.99
N GLN A 148 4.39 1.02 -13.37
CA GLN A 148 3.91 1.39 -14.70
C GLN A 148 4.89 0.94 -15.78
N GLU A 149 6.19 1.11 -15.57
CA GLU A 149 7.21 0.63 -16.48
C GLU A 149 7.15 -0.89 -16.63
N CYS A 150 7.17 -1.64 -15.52
CA CYS A 150 7.03 -3.10 -15.54
C CYS A 150 5.74 -3.58 -16.20
N LEU A 151 4.60 -2.93 -15.93
CA LEU A 151 3.32 -3.28 -16.56
C LEU A 151 3.31 -2.92 -18.04
N SER A 152 4.00 -1.86 -18.46
CA SER A 152 4.09 -1.46 -19.85
C SER A 152 4.92 -2.43 -20.69
N GLU A 153 5.90 -3.10 -20.09
CA GLU A 153 6.68 -4.15 -20.76
C GLU A 153 5.87 -5.41 -21.06
N VAL A 154 4.93 -5.75 -20.15
CA VAL A 154 4.15 -6.99 -20.22
C VAL A 154 2.82 -6.81 -20.95
N TRP A 155 2.28 -5.58 -20.99
CA TRP A 155 0.93 -5.35 -21.52
C TRP A 155 0.88 -4.19 -22.53
N LEU A 156 0.78 -4.54 -23.80
CA LEU A 156 0.80 -3.60 -24.95
C LEU A 156 -0.21 -2.43 -24.84
N PRO A 157 -1.48 -2.60 -24.36
CA PRO A 157 -2.39 -1.48 -24.16
C PRO A 157 -1.91 -0.46 -23.12
N MET A 158 -1.16 -0.87 -22.09
CA MET A 158 -0.60 0.03 -21.09
C MET A 158 0.53 0.88 -21.69
N ARG A 159 1.35 0.33 -22.62
CA ARG A 159 2.37 1.09 -23.36
C ARG A 159 1.77 2.23 -24.17
N ILE A 160 0.56 2.04 -24.71
CA ILE A 160 -0.14 3.09 -25.47
C ILE A 160 -0.68 4.15 -24.53
N LEU A 161 -1.27 3.75 -23.39
CA LEU A 161 -1.77 4.68 -22.37
C LEU A 161 -0.66 5.51 -21.72
N THR A 162 0.48 4.92 -21.39
CA THR A 162 1.63 5.66 -20.85
C THR A 162 2.22 6.63 -21.89
N LYS A 163 2.26 6.29 -23.18
CA LYS A 163 2.69 7.23 -24.23
C LYS A 163 1.73 8.40 -24.40
N ILE A 164 0.42 8.17 -24.26
CA ILE A 164 -0.61 9.22 -24.32
C ILE A 164 -0.55 10.09 -23.06
N ALA A 165 -0.37 9.50 -21.88
CA ALA A 165 -0.27 10.21 -20.61
C ALA A 165 1.00 11.07 -20.52
N ASN A 166 2.13 10.58 -21.01
CA ASN A 166 3.39 11.35 -21.06
C ASN A 166 3.37 12.46 -22.12
N GLY A 167 2.46 12.41 -23.09
CA GLY A 167 2.19 13.49 -24.05
C GLY A 167 1.23 14.56 -23.53
N HIS A 168 0.46 14.26 -22.50
CA HIS A 168 -0.40 15.19 -21.78
C HIS A 168 -0.06 15.02 -20.30
N GLN A 169 0.44 16.07 -19.65
CA GLN A 169 0.63 16.08 -18.20
C GLN A 169 -0.74 15.86 -17.53
N ILE A 170 -1.11 14.61 -17.31
CA ILE A 170 -2.22 14.27 -16.43
C ILE A 170 -1.65 14.50 -15.03
N PRO A 171 -2.24 15.41 -14.21
CA PRO A 171 -1.80 15.58 -12.84
C PRO A 171 -1.94 14.23 -12.15
N VAL A 172 -0.82 13.59 -11.87
CA VAL A 172 -0.76 12.46 -10.94
C VAL A 172 -1.44 12.96 -9.67
N LEU A 173 -2.39 12.18 -9.16
CA LEU A 173 -3.15 12.42 -7.95
C LEU A 173 -2.30 13.14 -6.90
N ASN A 174 -2.37 14.48 -6.91
CA ASN A 174 -1.87 15.29 -5.82
C ASN A 174 -2.86 15.08 -4.67
N PHE A 175 -2.51 14.20 -3.75
CA PHE A 175 -3.14 14.17 -2.44
C PHE A 175 -2.68 15.42 -1.69
N SER A 176 -3.31 16.56 -1.99
CA SER A 176 -3.23 17.73 -1.14
C SER A 176 -4.04 17.44 0.10
N ILE A 177 -3.36 17.29 1.22
CA ILE A 177 -3.97 17.45 2.54
C ILE A 177 -3.90 18.96 2.81
N ASP A 178 -4.95 19.69 2.46
CA ASP A 178 -5.22 21.03 2.98
C ASP A 178 -5.91 20.92 4.34
#